data_c74c1e10e77319ccd217eefcb70099d3
#
_entry.id   c74c1e10e77319ccd217eefcb70099d3
#
_cell.length_a   1.000
_cell.length_b   1.000
_cell.length_c   1.000
_cell.angle_alpha   90.00
_cell.angle_beta   90.00
_cell.angle_gamma   90.00
#
_symmetry.space_group_name_H-M   'P 1'
#
loop_
_entity.id
_entity.type
_entity.pdbx_description
1 polymer ?
#
loop_
_entity_poly.entity_id
_entity_poly.type
_entity_poly.pdbx_seq_one_letter_code
_entity_poly.pdbx_strand_id
1 'polypeptide(L)'
;MLFLLLPTLSQGQLANTKIATPLKDSISTKHLWLAAQILPGSGQIINKQYWKVPVYYAGMGSMIFMGIRSNNAYKHSLSEYNDLDPASSSSELYKQRYTREKQNRNLFYAGAGAFYIASVMDAILVYNKNEHSPATATILSTILPGAGQIYNKKIWKVPAVYALFGTFYFLVDWNNRGYIQFKRAIRQWPKDEFGGIRTQEELKLYRDIYRKNRDLSFLGLIGVYVLNIVDANVDGNLYNWSVSDDLSFRIEPSIINNNFATTAYTQPAFGLTCKFNF
;
A
#
# COMPACT_ATOMS: atom_id res chain seq x y z
N MET A 1 3.50 -39.48 -78.38
CA MET A 1 3.50 -38.05 -78.12
C MET A 1 2.59 -37.79 -76.96
N LEU A 2 3.17 -37.81 -75.70
CA LEU A 2 2.40 -37.84 -74.47
C LEU A 2 2.66 -36.49 -73.74
N PHE A 3 1.68 -35.58 -73.74
CA PHE A 3 1.78 -34.32 -73.04
C PHE A 3 1.38 -34.54 -71.58
N LEU A 4 2.37 -34.41 -70.66
CA LEU A 4 2.14 -34.41 -69.23
C LEU A 4 1.73 -32.99 -68.84
N LEU A 5 0.48 -32.84 -68.46
CA LEU A 5 -0.06 -31.67 -67.77
C LEU A 5 0.36 -31.72 -66.28
N LEU A 6 1.27 -30.84 -65.89
CA LEU A 6 1.60 -30.54 -64.50
C LEU A 6 0.54 -29.55 -63.93
N PRO A 7 -0.13 -29.85 -62.85
CA PRO A 7 -0.96 -28.86 -62.17
C PRO A 7 -0.07 -27.82 -61.47
N THR A 8 -0.27 -26.56 -61.80
CA THR A 8 0.30 -25.44 -61.07
C THR A 8 -0.29 -25.43 -59.65
N LEU A 9 0.53 -25.77 -58.66
CA LEU A 9 0.19 -25.56 -57.24
C LEU A 9 0.06 -24.05 -57.01
N SER A 10 -1.18 -23.60 -56.86
CA SER A 10 -1.55 -22.35 -56.27
C SER A 10 -0.91 -22.25 -54.88
N GLN A 11 -0.04 -21.26 -54.68
CA GLN A 11 0.42 -20.89 -53.33
C GLN A 11 -0.78 -20.40 -52.52
N GLY A 12 -1.40 -21.34 -51.81
CA GLY A 12 -2.35 -21.01 -50.76
C GLY A 12 -1.64 -20.12 -49.77
N GLN A 13 -2.21 -18.94 -49.55
CA GLN A 13 -1.85 -18.05 -48.44
C GLN A 13 -1.87 -18.89 -47.16
N LEU A 14 -0.69 -19.11 -46.60
CA LEU A 14 -0.58 -19.54 -45.22
C LEU A 14 -1.25 -18.47 -44.37
N ALA A 15 -2.53 -18.71 -44.10
CA ALA A 15 -3.22 -17.98 -43.04
C ALA A 15 -2.33 -18.06 -41.82
N ASN A 16 -1.90 -16.91 -41.35
CA ASN A 16 -1.16 -16.73 -40.09
C ASN A 16 -2.07 -17.21 -38.98
N THR A 17 -2.10 -18.52 -38.79
CA THR A 17 -2.73 -19.14 -37.63
C THR A 17 -1.89 -18.61 -36.45
N LYS A 18 -2.39 -17.55 -35.80
CA LYS A 18 -1.93 -17.19 -34.47
C LYS A 18 -1.95 -18.50 -33.71
N ILE A 19 -0.76 -19.06 -33.47
CA ILE A 19 -0.60 -20.18 -32.55
C ILE A 19 -1.33 -19.70 -31.30
N ALA A 20 -2.46 -20.32 -31.02
CA ALA A 20 -3.20 -20.04 -29.81
C ALA A 20 -2.19 -20.23 -28.68
N THR A 21 -1.78 -19.15 -28.05
CA THR A 21 -1.02 -19.22 -26.82
C THR A 21 -1.78 -20.20 -25.93
N PRO A 22 -1.12 -21.23 -25.37
CA PRO A 22 -1.81 -22.19 -24.55
C PRO A 22 -2.64 -21.39 -23.54
N LEU A 23 -3.92 -21.72 -23.47
CA LEU A 23 -4.84 -21.16 -22.50
C LEU A 23 -4.12 -21.23 -21.15
N LYS A 24 -3.54 -20.10 -20.75
CA LYS A 24 -3.10 -19.88 -19.40
C LYS A 24 -4.41 -20.01 -18.63
N ASP A 25 -4.60 -21.12 -17.91
CA ASP A 25 -5.76 -21.34 -17.09
C ASP A 25 -5.98 -20.03 -16.33
N SER A 26 -7.00 -19.28 -16.72
CA SER A 26 -7.11 -17.87 -16.39
C SER A 26 -7.70 -17.71 -14.99
N ILE A 27 -6.91 -18.14 -14.00
CA ILE A 27 -7.16 -17.71 -12.63
C ILE A 27 -6.93 -16.21 -12.63
N SER A 28 -7.98 -15.42 -12.41
CA SER A 28 -7.80 -13.97 -12.33
C SER A 28 -6.89 -13.63 -11.14
N THR A 29 -6.14 -12.53 -11.24
CA THR A 29 -5.28 -12.04 -10.15
C THR A 29 -6.01 -11.94 -8.82
N LYS A 30 -7.33 -11.64 -8.84
CA LYS A 30 -8.18 -11.58 -7.65
C LYS A 30 -8.34 -12.97 -6.98
N HIS A 31 -8.58 -14.01 -7.76
CA HIS A 31 -8.72 -15.38 -7.22
C HIS A 31 -7.38 -15.92 -6.70
N LEU A 32 -6.27 -15.60 -7.37
CA LEU A 32 -4.93 -15.92 -6.89
C LEU A 32 -4.66 -15.25 -5.54
N TRP A 33 -5.01 -13.97 -5.42
CA TRP A 33 -4.86 -13.22 -4.17
C TRP A 33 -5.68 -13.83 -3.04
N LEU A 34 -6.96 -14.16 -3.29
CA LEU A 34 -7.81 -14.82 -2.30
C LEU A 34 -7.25 -16.18 -1.86
N ALA A 35 -6.80 -17.00 -2.82
CA ALA A 35 -6.18 -18.29 -2.52
C ALA A 35 -4.93 -18.14 -1.67
N ALA A 36 -4.05 -17.17 -2.00
CA ALA A 36 -2.83 -16.91 -1.27
C ALA A 36 -3.08 -16.37 0.16
N GLN A 37 -4.22 -15.70 0.38
CA GLN A 37 -4.65 -15.24 1.71
C GLN A 37 -5.14 -16.38 2.59
N ILE A 38 -5.95 -17.30 2.04
CA ILE A 38 -6.50 -18.43 2.80
C ILE A 38 -5.41 -19.44 3.15
N LEU A 39 -4.54 -19.74 2.18
CA LEU A 39 -3.47 -20.72 2.36
C LEU A 39 -2.14 -20.12 1.87
N PRO A 40 -1.28 -19.62 2.79
CA PRO A 40 0.05 -19.14 2.42
C PRO A 40 0.80 -20.23 1.65
N GLY A 41 1.39 -19.87 0.51
CA GLY A 41 2.07 -20.86 -0.35
C GLY A 41 1.22 -21.37 -1.53
N SER A 42 -0.10 -21.23 -1.52
CA SER A 42 -0.94 -21.65 -2.65
C SER A 42 -0.61 -20.88 -3.93
N GLY A 43 -0.31 -19.59 -3.82
CA GLY A 43 0.12 -18.76 -4.95
C GLY A 43 1.46 -19.24 -5.55
N GLN A 44 2.40 -19.67 -4.72
CA GLN A 44 3.67 -20.26 -5.18
C GLN A 44 3.44 -21.58 -5.91
N ILE A 45 2.48 -22.39 -5.45
CA ILE A 45 2.09 -23.64 -6.12
C ILE A 45 1.49 -23.34 -7.50
N ILE A 46 0.57 -22.39 -7.60
CA ILE A 46 -0.03 -21.95 -8.86
C ILE A 46 1.05 -21.40 -9.83
N ASN A 47 2.03 -20.69 -9.31
CA ASN A 47 3.16 -20.14 -10.06
C ASN A 47 4.25 -21.21 -10.36
N LYS A 48 4.03 -22.49 -9.97
CA LYS A 48 5.01 -23.61 -10.14
C LYS A 48 6.34 -23.36 -9.42
N GLN A 49 6.37 -22.56 -8.37
CA GLN A 49 7.55 -22.22 -7.56
C GLN A 49 7.55 -22.99 -6.23
N TYR A 50 7.40 -24.30 -6.29
CA TYR A 50 7.22 -25.19 -5.13
C TYR A 50 8.31 -25.05 -4.06
N TRP A 51 9.55 -24.75 -4.47
CA TRP A 51 10.69 -24.62 -3.56
C TRP A 51 10.56 -23.45 -2.57
N LYS A 52 9.77 -22.42 -2.89
CA LYS A 52 9.54 -21.26 -2.02
C LYS A 52 8.58 -21.57 -0.87
N VAL A 53 7.71 -22.54 -1.05
CA VAL A 53 6.72 -22.92 -0.02
C VAL A 53 7.40 -23.29 1.29
N PRO A 54 8.35 -24.25 1.33
CA PRO A 54 9.04 -24.61 2.58
C PRO A 54 9.83 -23.44 3.17
N VAL A 55 10.37 -22.53 2.36
CA VAL A 55 11.12 -21.35 2.84
C VAL A 55 10.19 -20.41 3.62
N TYR A 56 9.02 -20.07 3.08
CA TYR A 56 8.06 -19.22 3.78
C TYR A 56 7.52 -19.89 5.05
N TYR A 57 7.19 -21.18 5.01
CA TYR A 57 6.71 -21.90 6.18
C TYR A 57 7.78 -22.04 7.26
N ALA A 58 9.04 -22.29 6.90
CA ALA A 58 10.16 -22.34 7.84
C ALA A 58 10.39 -20.96 8.49
N GLY A 59 10.35 -19.87 7.70
CA GLY A 59 10.47 -18.51 8.19
C GLY A 59 9.35 -18.15 9.17
N MET A 60 8.08 -18.32 8.77
CA MET A 60 6.93 -18.08 9.65
C MET A 60 6.96 -18.97 10.90
N GLY A 61 7.21 -20.26 10.73
CA GLY A 61 7.22 -21.22 11.83
C GLY A 61 8.31 -20.94 12.86
N SER A 62 9.52 -20.59 12.43
CA SER A 62 10.61 -20.20 13.34
C SER A 62 10.28 -18.93 14.12
N MET A 63 9.68 -17.92 13.47
CA MET A 63 9.25 -16.68 14.13
C MET A 63 8.12 -16.94 15.14
N ILE A 64 7.11 -17.74 14.77
CA ILE A 64 6.03 -18.13 15.69
C ILE A 64 6.59 -18.89 16.89
N PHE A 65 7.49 -19.86 16.67
CA PHE A 65 8.12 -20.62 17.75
C PHE A 65 8.89 -19.73 18.72
N MET A 66 9.72 -18.79 18.20
CA MET A 66 10.43 -17.83 19.02
C MET A 66 9.47 -16.89 19.77
N GLY A 67 8.37 -16.47 19.11
CA GLY A 67 7.31 -15.67 19.71
C GLY A 67 6.64 -16.38 20.90
N ILE A 68 6.31 -17.67 20.75
CA ILE A 68 5.74 -18.50 21.83
C ILE A 68 6.73 -18.63 22.99
N ARG A 69 8.01 -18.89 22.69
CA ARG A 69 9.07 -18.98 23.70
C ARG A 69 9.21 -17.69 24.49
N SER A 70 9.29 -16.54 23.80
CA SER A 70 9.35 -15.21 24.45
C SER A 70 8.08 -14.89 25.23
N ASN A 71 6.89 -15.32 24.75
CA ASN A 71 5.65 -15.15 25.50
C ASN A 71 5.62 -15.94 26.82
N ASN A 72 6.16 -17.15 26.83
CA ASN A 72 6.27 -17.96 28.05
C ASN A 72 7.27 -17.33 29.03
N ALA A 73 8.44 -16.85 28.53
CA ALA A 73 9.42 -16.14 29.34
C ALA A 73 8.84 -14.82 29.90
N TYR A 74 8.06 -14.08 29.09
CA TYR A 74 7.34 -12.88 29.52
C TYR A 74 6.37 -13.20 30.68
N LYS A 75 5.52 -14.22 30.53
CA LYS A 75 4.55 -14.61 31.56
C LYS A 75 5.24 -14.99 32.87
N HIS A 76 6.31 -15.77 32.80
CA HIS A 76 7.10 -16.18 33.98
C HIS A 76 7.72 -14.96 34.66
N SER A 77 8.42 -14.09 33.92
CA SER A 77 9.03 -12.89 34.51
C SER A 77 8.01 -11.89 35.05
N LEU A 78 6.80 -11.84 34.48
CA LEU A 78 5.71 -11.02 35.00
C LEU A 78 5.12 -11.59 36.30
N SER A 79 4.96 -12.90 36.42
CA SER A 79 4.49 -13.51 37.69
C SER A 79 5.50 -13.28 38.81
N GLU A 80 6.80 -13.51 38.56
CA GLU A 80 7.86 -13.22 39.53
C GLU A 80 7.86 -11.74 39.97
N TYR A 81 7.68 -10.80 39.02
CA TYR A 81 7.57 -9.38 39.34
C TYR A 81 6.39 -9.06 40.26
N ASN A 82 5.22 -9.70 40.01
CA ASN A 82 4.02 -9.46 40.81
C ASN A 82 4.09 -10.04 42.20
N ASP A 83 4.91 -11.08 42.40
CA ASP A 83 5.08 -11.76 43.71
C ASP A 83 6.16 -11.10 44.57
N LEU A 84 6.94 -10.15 44.05
CA LEU A 84 8.00 -9.44 44.75
C LEU A 84 7.47 -8.16 45.42
N ASP A 85 8.09 -7.81 46.57
CA ASP A 85 7.92 -6.47 47.14
C ASP A 85 8.42 -5.39 46.18
N PRO A 86 7.60 -4.37 45.84
CA PRO A 86 7.99 -3.26 44.97
C PRO A 86 9.27 -2.53 45.42
N ALA A 87 9.60 -2.55 46.71
CA ALA A 87 10.80 -1.93 47.26
C ALA A 87 12.06 -2.77 47.11
N SER A 88 11.94 -4.04 46.63
CA SER A 88 13.10 -4.92 46.49
C SER A 88 13.95 -4.56 45.28
N SER A 89 15.28 -4.65 45.38
CA SER A 89 16.22 -4.44 44.26
C SER A 89 15.99 -5.42 43.09
N SER A 90 15.40 -6.58 43.39
CA SER A 90 15.05 -7.59 42.39
C SER A 90 13.84 -7.20 41.52
N SER A 91 12.95 -6.35 42.04
CA SER A 91 11.75 -5.88 41.34
C SER A 91 12.10 -5.19 40.03
N GLU A 92 13.09 -4.27 40.01
CA GLU A 92 13.51 -3.56 38.77
C GLU A 92 14.14 -4.51 37.75
N LEU A 93 14.88 -5.53 38.19
CA LEU A 93 15.48 -6.52 37.30
C LEU A 93 14.39 -7.34 36.57
N TYR A 94 13.37 -7.81 37.30
CA TYR A 94 12.26 -8.58 36.71
C TYR A 94 11.41 -7.71 35.78
N LYS A 95 11.22 -6.42 36.13
CA LYS A 95 10.54 -5.45 35.29
C LYS A 95 11.25 -5.22 33.94
N GLN A 96 12.55 -5.07 33.94
CA GLN A 96 13.34 -4.97 32.73
C GLN A 96 13.26 -6.27 31.91
N ARG A 97 13.33 -7.43 32.56
CA ARG A 97 13.25 -8.73 31.91
C ARG A 97 11.89 -8.95 31.23
N TYR A 98 10.77 -8.77 31.94
CA TYR A 98 9.45 -8.95 31.31
C TYR A 98 9.19 -7.93 30.19
N THR A 99 9.70 -6.71 30.33
CA THR A 99 9.57 -5.68 29.28
C THR A 99 10.32 -6.09 28.01
N ARG A 100 11.54 -6.59 28.15
CA ARG A 100 12.34 -7.10 27.03
C ARG A 100 11.69 -8.31 26.38
N GLU A 101 11.23 -9.28 27.17
CA GLU A 101 10.56 -10.46 26.61
C GLU A 101 9.25 -10.13 25.90
N LYS A 102 8.50 -9.13 26.40
CA LYS A 102 7.31 -8.59 25.74
C LYS A 102 7.67 -7.96 24.38
N GLN A 103 8.76 -7.20 24.31
CA GLN A 103 9.24 -6.60 23.06
C GLN A 103 9.68 -7.69 22.06
N ASN A 104 10.47 -8.66 22.51
CA ASN A 104 10.91 -9.80 21.70
C ASN A 104 9.73 -10.58 21.13
N ARG A 105 8.76 -10.92 21.98
CA ARG A 105 7.52 -11.57 21.54
C ARG A 105 6.81 -10.80 20.42
N ASN A 106 6.64 -9.50 20.62
CA ASN A 106 5.96 -8.65 19.64
C ASN A 106 6.76 -8.57 18.33
N LEU A 107 8.09 -8.48 18.40
CA LEU A 107 8.98 -8.48 17.24
C LEU A 107 8.88 -9.80 16.47
N PHE A 108 8.91 -10.94 17.14
CA PHE A 108 8.79 -12.24 16.49
C PHE A 108 7.43 -12.44 15.81
N TYR A 109 6.32 -12.06 16.46
CA TYR A 109 5.01 -12.13 15.82
C TYR A 109 4.88 -11.16 14.64
N ALA A 110 5.45 -9.96 14.73
CA ALA A 110 5.54 -9.04 13.61
C ALA A 110 6.38 -9.62 12.45
N GLY A 111 7.49 -10.30 12.77
CA GLY A 111 8.30 -11.04 11.80
C GLY A 111 7.54 -12.15 11.10
N ALA A 112 6.75 -12.94 11.81
CA ALA A 112 5.89 -13.96 11.22
C ALA A 112 4.85 -13.34 10.26
N GLY A 113 4.25 -12.22 10.64
CA GLY A 113 3.35 -11.43 9.77
C GLY A 113 4.06 -10.91 8.53
N ALA A 114 5.32 -10.46 8.65
CA ALA A 114 6.12 -10.01 7.52
C ALA A 114 6.42 -11.14 6.52
N PHE A 115 6.75 -12.35 6.98
CA PHE A 115 6.90 -13.52 6.11
C PHE A 115 5.60 -13.89 5.38
N TYR A 116 4.45 -13.80 6.07
CA TYR A 116 3.15 -14.01 5.46
C TYR A 116 2.88 -12.99 4.35
N ILE A 117 3.03 -11.70 4.65
CA ILE A 117 2.86 -10.61 3.68
C ILE A 117 3.80 -10.80 2.48
N ALA A 118 5.07 -11.11 2.73
CA ALA A 118 6.06 -11.36 1.68
C ALA A 118 5.66 -12.53 0.77
N SER A 119 5.12 -13.61 1.33
CA SER A 119 4.61 -14.76 0.57
C SER A 119 3.46 -14.35 -0.37
N VAL A 120 2.48 -13.60 0.13
CA VAL A 120 1.33 -13.14 -0.68
C VAL A 120 1.79 -12.20 -1.79
N MET A 121 2.67 -11.24 -1.47
CA MET A 121 3.20 -10.28 -2.44
C MET A 121 4.02 -10.98 -3.55
N ASP A 122 4.91 -11.90 -3.18
CA ASP A 122 5.70 -12.69 -4.13
C ASP A 122 4.81 -13.48 -5.10
N ALA A 123 3.76 -14.12 -4.58
CA ALA A 123 2.81 -14.87 -5.40
C ALA A 123 2.16 -14.01 -6.49
N ILE A 124 1.75 -12.79 -6.14
CA ILE A 124 1.08 -11.86 -7.05
C ILE A 124 2.06 -11.28 -8.07
N LEU A 125 3.25 -10.87 -7.63
CA LEU A 125 4.28 -10.29 -8.49
C LEU A 125 4.78 -11.29 -9.53
N VAL A 126 4.97 -12.54 -9.14
CA VAL A 126 5.43 -13.59 -10.07
C VAL A 126 4.34 -13.95 -11.09
N TYR A 127 3.08 -13.99 -10.65
CA TYR A 127 1.95 -14.30 -11.55
C TYR A 127 1.82 -13.28 -12.68
N ASN A 128 1.99 -12.00 -12.37
CA ASN A 128 1.86 -10.89 -13.34
C ASN A 128 3.21 -10.38 -13.86
N LYS A 129 4.27 -11.20 -13.82
CA LYS A 129 5.63 -10.78 -14.17
C LYS A 129 5.76 -10.18 -15.57
N ASN A 130 4.97 -10.67 -16.54
CA ASN A 130 5.10 -10.29 -17.94
C ASN A 130 4.15 -9.16 -18.37
N GLU A 131 3.21 -8.77 -17.52
CA GLU A 131 2.20 -7.75 -17.83
C GLU A 131 2.01 -6.81 -16.64
N HIS A 132 2.01 -5.51 -16.89
CA HIS A 132 1.63 -4.53 -15.88
C HIS A 132 0.12 -4.58 -15.67
N SER A 133 -0.31 -4.84 -14.44
CA SER A 133 -1.73 -5.01 -14.10
C SER A 133 -2.17 -4.01 -13.04
N PRO A 134 -3.19 -3.17 -13.30
CA PRO A 134 -3.78 -2.28 -12.30
C PRO A 134 -4.31 -3.05 -11.08
N ALA A 135 -4.83 -4.27 -11.30
CA ALA A 135 -5.28 -5.13 -10.21
C ALA A 135 -4.14 -5.51 -9.26
N THR A 136 -2.93 -5.76 -9.80
CA THR A 136 -1.73 -6.03 -8.99
C THR A 136 -1.36 -4.82 -8.14
N ALA A 137 -1.32 -3.62 -8.72
CA ALA A 137 -1.03 -2.38 -7.99
C ALA A 137 -2.02 -2.15 -6.83
N THR A 138 -3.32 -2.35 -7.10
CA THR A 138 -4.40 -2.22 -6.11
C THR A 138 -4.22 -3.20 -4.96
N ILE A 139 -3.98 -4.49 -5.26
CA ILE A 139 -3.83 -5.53 -4.24
C ILE A 139 -2.56 -5.29 -3.41
N LEU A 140 -1.45 -4.91 -4.04
CA LEU A 140 -0.21 -4.59 -3.32
C LEU A 140 -0.41 -3.42 -2.36
N SER A 141 -1.11 -2.36 -2.75
CA SER A 141 -1.43 -1.21 -1.88
C SER A 141 -2.43 -1.57 -0.77
N THR A 142 -3.28 -2.57 -1.00
CA THR A 142 -4.18 -3.10 0.04
C THR A 142 -3.41 -3.91 1.09
N ILE A 143 -2.38 -4.66 0.69
CA ILE A 143 -1.57 -5.46 1.62
C ILE A 143 -0.59 -4.57 2.38
N LEU A 144 0.11 -3.69 1.66
CA LEU A 144 1.11 -2.80 2.21
C LEU A 144 0.97 -1.41 1.56
N PRO A 145 0.56 -0.38 2.33
CA PRO A 145 0.48 0.98 1.82
C PRO A 145 1.77 1.42 1.14
N GLY A 146 1.68 1.99 -0.06
CA GLY A 146 2.84 2.39 -0.85
C GLY A 146 3.40 1.32 -1.80
N ALA A 147 3.09 0.03 -1.60
CA ALA A 147 3.63 -1.03 -2.44
C ALA A 147 3.13 -0.98 -3.90
N GLY A 148 1.87 -0.57 -4.11
CA GLY A 148 1.33 -0.35 -5.46
C GLY A 148 2.01 0.82 -6.17
N GLN A 149 2.35 1.89 -5.45
CA GLN A 149 3.09 3.03 -6.01
C GLN A 149 4.50 2.62 -6.43
N ILE A 150 5.17 1.75 -5.66
CA ILE A 150 6.47 1.17 -6.04
C ILE A 150 6.31 0.31 -7.31
N TYR A 151 5.28 -0.52 -7.37
CA TYR A 151 4.98 -1.35 -8.54
C TYR A 151 4.73 -0.51 -9.80
N ASN A 152 4.01 0.61 -9.65
CA ASN A 152 3.73 1.58 -10.73
C ASN A 152 4.94 2.50 -11.05
N LYS A 153 6.12 2.27 -10.44
CA LYS A 153 7.32 3.11 -10.57
C LYS A 153 7.14 4.58 -10.11
N LYS A 154 6.13 4.85 -9.29
CA LYS A 154 5.85 6.17 -8.70
C LYS A 154 6.41 6.26 -7.27
N ILE A 155 7.68 5.87 -7.09
CA ILE A 155 8.34 5.74 -5.77
C ILE A 155 8.31 7.05 -4.96
N TRP A 156 8.33 8.21 -5.63
CA TRP A 156 8.28 9.52 -4.98
C TRP A 156 7.00 9.77 -4.17
N LYS A 157 5.89 9.05 -4.48
CA LYS A 157 4.63 9.13 -3.72
C LYS A 157 4.71 8.40 -2.38
N VAL A 158 5.60 7.42 -2.24
CA VAL A 158 5.69 6.59 -1.03
C VAL A 158 5.99 7.42 0.23
N PRO A 159 6.97 8.34 0.25
CA PRO A 159 7.18 9.21 1.41
C PRO A 159 5.95 10.04 1.77
N ALA A 160 5.20 10.54 0.78
CA ALA A 160 3.99 11.33 1.02
C ALA A 160 2.89 10.47 1.69
N VAL A 161 2.69 9.24 1.22
CA VAL A 161 1.75 8.27 1.81
C VAL A 161 2.09 8.02 3.27
N TYR A 162 3.38 7.71 3.57
CA TYR A 162 3.79 7.44 4.95
C TYR A 162 3.77 8.69 5.84
N ALA A 163 4.04 9.88 5.30
CA ALA A 163 3.89 11.13 6.04
C ALA A 163 2.44 11.37 6.47
N LEU A 164 1.48 11.13 5.57
CA LEU A 164 0.06 11.22 5.90
C LEU A 164 -0.36 10.18 6.95
N PHE A 165 0.05 8.92 6.80
CA PHE A 165 -0.18 7.89 7.81
C PHE A 165 0.40 8.26 9.18
N GLY A 166 1.65 8.75 9.20
CA GLY A 166 2.34 9.19 10.41
C GLY A 166 1.62 10.35 11.10
N THR A 167 1.14 11.33 10.32
CA THR A 167 0.37 12.47 10.83
C THR A 167 -0.91 12.01 11.52
N PHE A 168 -1.74 11.21 10.84
CA PHE A 168 -3.00 10.74 11.43
C PHE A 168 -2.77 9.78 12.60
N TYR A 169 -1.76 8.92 12.54
CA TYR A 169 -1.36 8.08 13.67
C TYR A 169 -0.97 8.92 14.89
N PHE A 170 -0.17 9.97 14.69
CA PHE A 170 0.20 10.91 15.76
C PHE A 170 -1.03 11.60 16.36
N LEU A 171 -1.96 12.07 15.51
CA LEU A 171 -3.20 12.70 15.97
C LEU A 171 -4.07 11.73 16.78
N VAL A 172 -4.16 10.47 16.37
CA VAL A 172 -4.87 9.42 17.13
C VAL A 172 -4.22 9.21 18.49
N ASP A 173 -2.90 9.04 18.54
CA ASP A 173 -2.17 8.81 19.78
C ASP A 173 -2.27 10.00 20.72
N TRP A 174 -2.09 11.23 20.21
CA TRP A 174 -2.23 12.46 20.98
C TRP A 174 -3.61 12.59 21.62
N ASN A 175 -4.66 12.46 20.83
CA ASN A 175 -6.03 12.58 21.31
C ASN A 175 -6.40 11.41 22.26
N ASN A 176 -5.87 10.21 22.01
CA ASN A 176 -6.10 9.07 22.89
C ASN A 176 -5.45 9.25 24.27
N ARG A 177 -4.24 9.84 24.34
CA ARG A 177 -3.60 10.18 25.62
C ARG A 177 -4.44 11.19 26.39
N GLY A 178 -4.91 12.25 25.75
CA GLY A 178 -5.80 13.22 26.39
C GLY A 178 -7.10 12.57 26.88
N TYR A 179 -7.73 11.73 26.07
CA TYR A 179 -8.92 10.97 26.48
C TYR A 179 -8.68 10.11 27.72
N ILE A 180 -7.56 9.37 27.77
CA ILE A 180 -7.22 8.52 28.92
C ILE A 180 -6.94 9.36 30.15
N GLN A 181 -6.24 10.49 30.00
CA GLN A 181 -5.94 11.42 31.08
C GLN A 181 -7.22 11.95 31.75
N PHE A 182 -8.12 12.55 30.97
CA PHE A 182 -9.36 13.06 31.51
C PHE A 182 -10.31 11.97 32.04
N LYS A 183 -10.32 10.79 31.44
CA LYS A 183 -11.04 9.63 31.95
C LYS A 183 -10.51 9.19 33.33
N ARG A 184 -9.20 9.27 33.56
CA ARG A 184 -8.58 8.97 34.87
C ARG A 184 -8.92 10.04 35.88
N ALA A 185 -8.82 11.32 35.51
CA ALA A 185 -9.15 12.45 36.35
C ALA A 185 -10.61 12.39 36.88
N ILE A 186 -11.57 12.07 36.01
CA ILE A 186 -12.98 11.89 36.43
C ILE A 186 -13.12 10.79 37.46
N ARG A 187 -12.36 9.69 37.33
CA ARG A 187 -12.42 8.55 38.28
C ARG A 187 -11.84 8.88 39.66
N GLN A 188 -10.82 9.75 39.67
CA GLN A 188 -10.08 10.12 40.86
C GLN A 188 -10.57 11.42 41.53
N TRP A 189 -11.55 12.09 40.90
CA TRP A 189 -12.07 13.34 41.40
C TRP A 189 -12.60 13.21 42.85
N PRO A 190 -12.38 14.20 43.76
CA PRO A 190 -11.68 15.48 43.58
C PRO A 190 -10.15 15.43 43.80
N LYS A 191 -9.57 14.23 44.00
CA LYS A 191 -8.12 14.02 44.20
C LYS A 191 -7.45 13.64 42.87
N ASP A 192 -7.84 14.32 41.79
CA ASP A 192 -7.29 14.09 40.48
C ASP A 192 -5.94 14.81 40.28
N GLU A 193 -5.29 14.56 39.14
CA GLU A 193 -4.01 15.19 38.77
C GLU A 193 -4.12 16.72 38.54
N PHE A 194 -5.33 17.28 38.48
CA PHE A 194 -5.58 18.72 38.39
C PHE A 194 -5.89 19.35 39.74
N GLY A 195 -5.75 18.61 40.85
CA GLY A 195 -5.93 19.09 42.20
C GLY A 195 -7.34 19.53 42.55
N GLY A 196 -8.36 19.02 41.85
CA GLY A 196 -9.76 19.36 42.07
C GLY A 196 -10.16 20.78 41.62
N ILE A 197 -9.27 21.49 40.90
CA ILE A 197 -9.52 22.85 40.40
C ILE A 197 -10.64 22.85 39.34
N ARG A 198 -10.78 21.75 38.62
CA ARG A 198 -11.78 21.58 37.56
C ARG A 198 -13.02 20.88 38.09
N THR A 199 -14.17 21.30 37.61
CA THR A 199 -15.43 20.62 37.92
C THR A 199 -15.49 19.25 37.19
N GLN A 200 -16.26 18.32 37.73
CA GLN A 200 -16.45 17.03 37.09
C GLN A 200 -17.07 17.16 35.70
N GLU A 201 -17.89 18.18 35.48
CA GLU A 201 -18.53 18.47 34.20
C GLU A 201 -17.54 18.97 33.16
N GLU A 202 -16.63 19.84 33.55
CA GLU A 202 -15.52 20.26 32.67
C GLU A 202 -14.62 19.09 32.28
N LEU A 203 -14.28 18.23 33.21
CA LEU A 203 -13.48 17.02 32.93
C LEU A 203 -14.20 16.10 31.93
N LYS A 204 -15.53 15.93 32.05
CA LYS A 204 -16.34 15.17 31.09
C LYS A 204 -16.32 15.82 29.70
N LEU A 205 -16.48 17.16 29.65
CA LEU A 205 -16.45 17.89 28.40
C LEU A 205 -15.11 17.70 27.67
N TYR A 206 -13.98 17.89 28.34
CA TYR A 206 -12.65 17.68 27.74
C TYR A 206 -12.44 16.23 27.31
N ARG A 207 -12.84 15.24 28.11
CA ARG A 207 -12.81 13.83 27.73
C ARG A 207 -13.56 13.60 26.42
N ASP A 208 -14.74 14.16 26.25
CA ASP A 208 -15.60 13.95 25.08
C ASP A 208 -15.04 14.65 23.83
N ILE A 209 -14.42 15.85 24.00
CA ILE A 209 -13.69 16.52 22.93
C ILE A 209 -12.53 15.66 22.42
N TYR A 210 -11.68 15.15 23.33
CA TYR A 210 -10.57 14.31 22.95
C TYR A 210 -11.02 12.99 22.31
N ARG A 211 -12.11 12.39 22.80
CA ARG A 211 -12.73 11.22 22.20
C ARG A 211 -13.17 11.50 20.77
N LYS A 212 -13.93 12.57 20.54
CA LYS A 212 -14.41 12.97 19.20
C LYS A 212 -13.25 13.23 18.24
N ASN A 213 -12.22 13.94 18.67
CA ASN A 213 -11.06 14.26 17.85
C ASN A 213 -10.26 12.98 17.53
N ARG A 214 -10.11 12.04 18.48
CA ARG A 214 -9.50 10.74 18.23
C ARG A 214 -10.28 9.95 17.18
N ASP A 215 -11.59 9.86 17.34
CA ASP A 215 -12.45 9.09 16.43
C ASP A 215 -12.45 9.71 15.02
N LEU A 216 -12.41 11.05 14.91
CA LEU A 216 -12.24 11.75 13.64
C LEU A 216 -10.86 11.48 13.01
N SER A 217 -9.80 11.43 13.83
CA SER A 217 -8.45 11.08 13.36
C SER A 217 -8.37 9.64 12.84
N PHE A 218 -9.11 8.70 13.44
CA PHE A 218 -9.25 7.34 12.91
C PHE A 218 -9.94 7.31 11.55
N LEU A 219 -11.01 8.09 11.38
CA LEU A 219 -11.66 8.23 10.06
C LEU A 219 -10.70 8.80 9.01
N GLY A 220 -9.89 9.79 9.39
CA GLY A 220 -8.82 10.32 8.54
C GLY A 220 -7.80 9.26 8.15
N LEU A 221 -7.36 8.41 9.09
CA LEU A 221 -6.43 7.31 8.83
C LEU A 221 -7.00 6.30 7.82
N ILE A 222 -8.28 5.94 7.98
CA ILE A 222 -9.01 5.08 7.03
C ILE A 222 -9.09 5.77 5.66
N GLY A 223 -9.40 7.07 5.64
CA GLY A 223 -9.46 7.86 4.40
C GLY A 223 -8.14 7.84 3.63
N VAL A 224 -7.01 8.07 4.31
CA VAL A 224 -5.66 7.97 3.72
C VAL A 224 -5.40 6.57 3.15
N TYR A 225 -5.81 5.52 3.87
CA TYR A 225 -5.65 4.15 3.39
C TYR A 225 -6.45 3.89 2.10
N VAL A 226 -7.71 4.31 2.06
CA VAL A 226 -8.55 4.18 0.86
C VAL A 226 -7.98 4.98 -0.31
N LEU A 227 -7.58 6.23 -0.08
CA LEU A 227 -6.96 7.08 -1.10
C LEU A 227 -5.67 6.47 -1.65
N ASN A 228 -4.83 5.88 -0.81
CA ASN A 228 -3.62 5.17 -1.24
C ASN A 228 -3.94 4.00 -2.20
N ILE A 229 -5.00 3.23 -1.93
CA ILE A 229 -5.42 2.13 -2.80
C ILE A 229 -5.97 2.64 -4.13
N VAL A 230 -6.81 3.68 -4.09
CA VAL A 230 -7.40 4.30 -5.29
C VAL A 230 -6.30 4.91 -6.16
N ASP A 231 -5.35 5.65 -5.59
CA ASP A 231 -4.22 6.24 -6.30
C ASP A 231 -3.36 5.16 -7.00
N ALA A 232 -3.06 4.05 -6.32
CA ALA A 232 -2.33 2.94 -6.92
C ALA A 232 -3.10 2.29 -8.09
N ASN A 233 -4.43 2.20 -8.00
CA ASN A 233 -5.27 1.69 -9.09
C ASN A 233 -5.26 2.63 -10.29
N VAL A 234 -5.44 3.92 -10.05
CA VAL A 234 -5.42 4.95 -11.11
C VAL A 234 -4.07 4.98 -11.82
N ASP A 235 -2.97 5.05 -11.07
CA ASP A 235 -1.62 5.00 -11.64
C ASP A 235 -1.36 3.70 -12.42
N GLY A 236 -1.91 2.58 -11.95
CA GLY A 236 -1.82 1.29 -12.64
C GLY A 236 -2.54 1.28 -14.00
N ASN A 237 -3.71 1.91 -14.09
CA ASN A 237 -4.45 2.06 -15.35
C ASN A 237 -3.76 3.04 -16.31
N LEU A 238 -3.14 4.08 -15.78
CA LEU A 238 -2.42 5.09 -16.55
C LEU A 238 -0.98 4.67 -16.90
N TYR A 239 -0.50 3.53 -16.40
CA TYR A 239 0.91 3.12 -16.58
C TYR A 239 1.33 2.98 -18.05
N ASN A 240 0.46 2.44 -18.89
CA ASN A 240 0.70 2.25 -20.33
C ASN A 240 0.14 3.39 -21.17
N TRP A 241 -0.45 4.39 -20.54
CA TRP A 241 -0.95 5.54 -21.26
C TRP A 241 0.21 6.51 -21.51
N SER A 242 0.78 6.43 -22.70
CA SER A 242 1.59 7.52 -23.24
C SER A 242 0.62 8.53 -23.84
N VAL A 243 0.63 9.76 -23.35
CA VAL A 243 0.16 10.88 -24.14
C VAL A 243 1.10 10.91 -25.33
N SER A 244 0.63 10.55 -26.55
CA SER A 244 1.47 10.58 -27.72
C SER A 244 2.01 12.00 -27.88
N ASP A 245 3.29 12.12 -28.22
CA ASP A 245 3.95 13.41 -28.46
C ASP A 245 3.32 14.18 -29.64
N ASP A 246 2.29 13.59 -30.28
CA ASP A 246 1.52 14.19 -31.37
C ASP A 246 0.65 15.37 -30.93
N LEU A 247 0.33 15.50 -29.64
CA LEU A 247 -0.30 16.69 -29.07
C LEU A 247 0.75 17.75 -28.77
N SER A 248 1.25 18.40 -29.83
CA SER A 248 2.17 19.53 -29.66
C SER A 248 1.42 20.85 -29.84
N PHE A 249 1.50 21.68 -28.79
CA PHE A 249 1.08 23.08 -28.83
C PHE A 249 2.32 23.93 -29.11
N ARG A 250 2.34 24.61 -30.28
CA ARG A 250 3.43 25.50 -30.63
C ARG A 250 2.89 26.91 -30.84
N ILE A 251 3.48 27.86 -30.14
CA ILE A 251 3.21 29.28 -30.36
C ILE A 251 4.34 29.82 -31.22
N GLU A 252 4.02 30.28 -32.39
CA GLU A 252 4.98 30.89 -33.34
C GLU A 252 4.59 32.35 -33.56
N PRO A 253 5.54 33.30 -33.52
CA PRO A 253 5.27 34.66 -33.99
C PRO A 253 4.99 34.62 -35.47
N SER A 254 3.90 35.26 -35.89
CA SER A 254 3.55 35.32 -37.32
C SER A 254 3.29 36.74 -37.78
N ILE A 255 3.65 37.01 -39.02
CA ILE A 255 3.39 38.27 -39.67
C ILE A 255 2.20 38.02 -40.59
N ILE A 256 1.08 38.70 -40.31
CA ILE A 256 -0.14 38.61 -41.10
C ILE A 256 -0.05 39.69 -42.17
N ASN A 257 0.15 39.30 -43.40
CA ASN A 257 0.04 40.17 -44.54
C ASN A 257 -1.44 40.18 -45.00
N ASN A 258 -2.14 41.30 -44.74
CA ASN A 258 -3.51 41.48 -45.22
C ASN A 258 -3.48 41.73 -46.74
N ASN A 259 -3.68 40.69 -47.54
CA ASN A 259 -3.83 40.77 -49.00
C ASN A 259 -5.25 41.19 -49.44
N PHE A 260 -6.03 41.85 -48.58
CA PHE A 260 -7.28 42.45 -49.03
C PHE A 260 -6.95 43.80 -49.69
N ALA A 261 -6.66 43.69 -50.95
CA ALA A 261 -6.36 44.81 -51.81
C ALA A 261 -7.58 45.77 -51.96
N THR A 262 -7.43 47.00 -51.51
CA THR A 262 -7.98 48.18 -52.20
C THR A 262 -7.41 49.52 -51.71
N THR A 263 -6.43 49.55 -50.79
CA THR A 263 -5.82 50.84 -50.41
C THR A 263 -4.32 50.71 -50.20
N ALA A 264 -3.57 51.71 -50.64
CA ALA A 264 -2.14 51.76 -50.87
C ALA A 264 -1.23 51.73 -49.61
N TYR A 265 -1.67 51.27 -48.49
CA TYR A 265 -0.83 51.10 -47.27
C TYR A 265 -1.16 49.83 -46.55
N THR A 266 -0.54 48.73 -46.98
CA THR A 266 -0.55 47.48 -46.21
C THR A 266 0.55 47.51 -45.16
N GLN A 267 0.21 47.83 -43.92
CA GLN A 267 1.13 47.64 -42.78
C GLN A 267 1.05 46.17 -42.36
N PRO A 268 2.17 45.47 -42.18
CA PRO A 268 2.18 44.11 -41.68
C PRO A 268 1.74 44.11 -40.21
N ALA A 269 0.74 43.31 -39.88
CA ALA A 269 0.32 43.08 -38.49
C ALA A 269 1.13 41.94 -37.86
N PHE A 270 1.70 42.20 -36.72
CA PHE A 270 2.36 41.17 -35.95
C PHE A 270 1.33 40.42 -35.08
N GLY A 271 1.34 39.10 -35.14
CA GLY A 271 0.43 38.24 -34.39
C GLY A 271 1.13 37.02 -33.84
N LEU A 272 0.40 36.23 -33.03
CA LEU A 272 0.83 34.93 -32.54
C LEU A 272 -0.07 33.86 -33.19
N THR A 273 0.53 32.89 -33.86
CA THR A 273 -0.19 31.74 -34.40
C THR A 273 -0.05 30.58 -33.44
N CYS A 274 -1.20 30.05 -32.97
CA CYS A 274 -1.27 28.84 -32.19
C CYS A 274 -1.53 27.65 -33.12
N LYS A 275 -0.57 26.73 -33.25
CA LYS A 275 -0.74 25.47 -33.99
C LYS A 275 -1.02 24.34 -33.03
N PHE A 276 -2.13 23.65 -33.24
CA PHE A 276 -2.48 22.40 -32.58
C PHE A 276 -2.32 21.27 -33.56
N ASN A 277 -1.43 20.32 -33.29
CA ASN A 277 -1.37 19.05 -33.99
C ASN A 277 -2.11 18.01 -33.18
N PHE A 278 -3.08 17.33 -33.82
CA PHE A 278 -3.89 16.28 -33.20
C PHE A 278 -3.42 14.92 -33.71
#